data_65111ac405b2bc162c61bab47f86a90d
#
_entry.id   65111ac405b2bc162c61bab47f86a90d
#
_cell.length_a   1.000
_cell.length_b   1.000
_cell.length_c   1.000
_cell.angle_alpha   90.00
_cell.angle_beta   90.00
_cell.angle_gamma   90.00
#
_symmetry.space_group_name_H-M   'P 1'
#
loop_
_entity.id
_entity.type
_entity.pdbx_description
1 polymer ?
#
loop_
_entity_poly.entity_id
_entity_poly.type
_entity_poly.pdbx_seq_one_letter_code
_entity_poly.pdbx_strand_id
1 'polypeptide(L)'
;MAWTFYNASGEALTNFGPVALTDLDINNGAAIGEAVIGADLFIMDNGAGGTNVKVTATEVATFIAAPTEAIEDDMVDRGTTNPNRYVSPEVAHFHPGVAKVTCKFETVGTHAIITSYNMATVSDGGALGDSDVTFTTDFANTNYVLAGGADHNQLVSVTDASTATGGCTVIITTGSSGATVDTAGCSIAFWGTQ
;
A
#
# COMPACT_ATOMS: atom_id res chain seq x y z
N MET A 1 -37.25 -28.48 -33.87
CA MET A 1 -37.09 -28.45 -35.32
C MET A 1 -35.63 -28.80 -35.57
N ALA A 2 -35.33 -29.88 -36.32
CA ALA A 2 -33.96 -30.25 -36.63
C ALA A 2 -33.56 -29.61 -37.96
N TRP A 3 -32.40 -28.97 -38.01
CA TRP A 3 -31.83 -28.41 -39.23
C TRP A 3 -30.89 -29.42 -39.85
N THR A 4 -31.07 -29.70 -41.15
CA THR A 4 -30.16 -30.54 -41.94
C THR A 4 -29.41 -29.64 -42.89
N PHE A 5 -28.09 -29.65 -42.81
CA PHE A 5 -27.23 -28.91 -43.73
C PHE A 5 -26.85 -29.81 -44.89
N TYR A 6 -26.72 -29.24 -46.09
CA TYR A 6 -26.39 -29.97 -47.32
C TYR A 6 -25.14 -29.34 -47.94
N ASN A 7 -24.27 -30.17 -48.54
CA ASN A 7 -23.15 -29.66 -49.35
C ASN A 7 -23.69 -29.13 -50.71
N ALA A 8 -22.78 -28.54 -51.50
CA ALA A 8 -23.10 -27.99 -52.80
C ALA A 8 -23.68 -29.05 -53.79
N SER A 9 -23.46 -30.33 -53.53
CA SER A 9 -23.99 -31.47 -54.31
C SER A 9 -25.38 -31.99 -53.84
N GLY A 10 -25.94 -31.34 -52.80
CA GLY A 10 -27.23 -31.72 -52.23
C GLY A 10 -27.18 -32.92 -51.28
N GLU A 11 -26.02 -33.34 -50.84
CA GLU A 11 -25.88 -34.43 -49.88
C GLU A 11 -25.94 -33.86 -48.43
N ALA A 12 -26.69 -34.56 -47.56
CA ALA A 12 -26.79 -34.17 -46.16
C ALA A 12 -25.43 -34.29 -45.45
N LEU A 13 -24.99 -33.21 -44.86
CA LEU A 13 -23.80 -33.19 -44.04
C LEU A 13 -24.10 -33.81 -42.66
N THR A 14 -23.67 -35.06 -42.48
CA THR A 14 -23.88 -35.80 -41.23
C THR A 14 -22.73 -35.68 -40.25
N ASN A 15 -21.62 -35.10 -40.70
CA ASN A 15 -20.44 -34.93 -39.86
C ASN A 15 -19.72 -33.65 -40.25
N PHE A 16 -19.88 -32.62 -39.46
CA PHE A 16 -19.00 -31.44 -39.49
C PHE A 16 -17.73 -31.85 -38.78
N GLY A 17 -16.62 -31.91 -39.50
CA GLY A 17 -15.31 -32.07 -38.87
C GLY A 17 -15.07 -31.00 -37.77
N PRO A 18 -14.08 -31.17 -36.94
CA PRO A 18 -13.79 -30.19 -35.92
C PRO A 18 -13.59 -28.82 -36.57
N VAL A 19 -14.44 -27.86 -36.21
CA VAL A 19 -14.29 -26.46 -36.62
C VAL A 19 -13.11 -25.90 -35.83
N ALA A 20 -12.04 -25.50 -36.52
CA ALA A 20 -10.95 -24.85 -35.86
C ALA A 20 -11.41 -23.51 -35.27
N LEU A 21 -10.89 -23.13 -34.16
CA LEU A 21 -11.23 -21.85 -33.52
C LEU A 21 -10.92 -20.64 -34.44
N THR A 22 -9.98 -20.82 -35.38
CA THR A 22 -9.63 -19.86 -36.44
C THR A 22 -10.74 -19.69 -37.49
N ASP A 23 -11.69 -20.64 -37.58
CA ASP A 23 -12.79 -20.58 -38.53
C ASP A 23 -14.05 -19.92 -37.94
N LEU A 24 -14.00 -19.59 -36.62
CA LEU A 24 -15.04 -18.83 -35.96
C LEU A 24 -14.76 -17.33 -36.17
N ASP A 25 -15.62 -16.66 -36.92
CA ASP A 25 -15.58 -15.21 -37.07
C ASP A 25 -16.08 -14.53 -35.77
N ILE A 26 -15.18 -14.36 -34.83
CA ILE A 26 -15.48 -13.72 -33.54
C ILE A 26 -15.59 -12.18 -33.68
N ASN A 27 -15.02 -11.63 -34.79
CA ASN A 27 -14.98 -10.17 -34.99
C ASN A 27 -16.36 -9.58 -35.37
N ASN A 28 -17.26 -10.39 -35.95
CA ASN A 28 -18.62 -9.96 -36.32
C ASN A 28 -19.68 -10.42 -35.30
N GLY A 29 -19.28 -11.02 -34.19
CA GLY A 29 -20.18 -11.31 -33.09
C GLY A 29 -20.80 -10.04 -32.52
N ALA A 30 -22.11 -10.02 -32.27
CA ALA A 30 -22.71 -8.92 -31.52
C ALA A 30 -22.07 -8.81 -30.14
N ALA A 31 -21.80 -7.58 -29.73
CA ALA A 31 -21.34 -7.35 -28.37
C ALA A 31 -22.35 -7.86 -27.36
N ILE A 32 -21.91 -8.55 -26.33
CA ILE A 32 -22.78 -8.94 -25.21
C ILE A 32 -23.37 -7.65 -24.63
N GLY A 33 -24.70 -7.48 -24.82
CA GLY A 33 -25.40 -6.28 -24.34
C GLY A 33 -25.67 -6.25 -22.83
N GLU A 34 -25.16 -7.24 -22.12
CA GLU A 34 -25.35 -7.44 -20.68
C GLU A 34 -24.02 -7.73 -19.98
N ALA A 35 -24.01 -7.59 -18.68
CA ALA A 35 -22.83 -7.89 -17.88
C ALA A 35 -22.54 -9.40 -17.87
N VAL A 36 -21.27 -9.77 -18.02
CA VAL A 36 -20.81 -11.16 -17.87
C VAL A 36 -21.08 -11.63 -16.45
N ILE A 37 -21.79 -12.71 -16.29
CA ILE A 37 -22.12 -13.31 -14.99
C ILE A 37 -21.29 -14.59 -14.76
N GLY A 38 -21.20 -15.02 -13.49
CA GLY A 38 -20.37 -16.16 -13.10
C GLY A 38 -20.70 -17.50 -13.77
N ALA A 39 -21.91 -17.63 -14.33
CA ALA A 39 -22.36 -18.83 -15.05
C ALA A 39 -22.02 -18.82 -16.55
N ASP A 40 -21.57 -17.67 -17.10
CA ASP A 40 -21.19 -17.58 -18.51
C ASP A 40 -19.98 -18.47 -18.79
N LEU A 41 -20.00 -19.12 -19.96
CA LEU A 41 -18.96 -20.07 -20.34
C LEU A 41 -18.06 -19.49 -21.42
N PHE A 42 -16.77 -19.60 -21.20
CA PHE A 42 -15.73 -19.33 -22.18
C PHE A 42 -15.11 -20.61 -22.70
N ILE A 43 -14.64 -20.59 -23.94
CA ILE A 43 -13.85 -21.67 -24.52
C ILE A 43 -12.39 -21.25 -24.43
N MET A 44 -11.58 -22.03 -23.75
CA MET A 44 -10.13 -21.80 -23.63
C MET A 44 -9.36 -22.99 -24.18
N ASP A 45 -8.25 -22.72 -24.87
CA ASP A 45 -7.25 -23.74 -25.21
C ASP A 45 -6.39 -23.99 -23.99
N ASN A 46 -6.37 -25.22 -23.48
CA ASN A 46 -5.55 -25.61 -22.34
C ASN A 46 -4.10 -25.97 -22.73
N GLY A 47 -3.70 -25.75 -23.98
CA GLY A 47 -2.36 -26.06 -24.48
C GLY A 47 -2.02 -27.56 -24.59
N ALA A 48 -2.96 -28.47 -24.30
CA ALA A 48 -2.71 -29.89 -24.23
C ALA A 48 -3.09 -30.63 -25.54
N GLY A 49 -2.70 -30.08 -26.69
CA GLY A 49 -2.82 -30.80 -27.94
C GLY A 49 -4.23 -30.84 -28.55
N GLY A 50 -4.98 -29.74 -28.47
CA GLY A 50 -6.18 -29.50 -29.26
C GLY A 50 -7.50 -29.81 -28.58
N THR A 51 -7.54 -29.95 -27.28
CA THR A 51 -8.79 -30.08 -26.53
C THR A 51 -9.15 -28.75 -25.87
N ASN A 52 -10.12 -28.05 -26.45
CA ASN A 52 -10.68 -26.86 -25.83
C ASN A 52 -11.50 -27.26 -24.60
N VAL A 53 -11.33 -26.51 -23.53
CA VAL A 53 -12.09 -26.67 -22.28
C VAL A 53 -13.08 -25.52 -22.10
N LYS A 54 -14.22 -25.84 -21.53
CA LYS A 54 -15.19 -24.84 -21.10
C LYS A 54 -14.78 -24.34 -19.72
N VAL A 55 -14.70 -23.03 -19.58
CA VAL A 55 -14.34 -22.37 -18.33
C VAL A 55 -15.44 -21.38 -18.02
N THR A 56 -15.89 -21.32 -16.76
CA THR A 56 -16.88 -20.35 -16.33
C THR A 56 -16.24 -18.97 -16.12
N ALA A 57 -17.03 -17.92 -16.21
CA ALA A 57 -16.56 -16.56 -15.87
C ALA A 57 -15.99 -16.50 -14.44
N THR A 58 -16.55 -17.26 -13.51
CA THR A 58 -16.02 -17.35 -12.14
C THR A 58 -14.63 -17.99 -12.09
N GLU A 59 -14.38 -19.06 -12.87
CA GLU A 59 -13.06 -19.68 -12.93
C GLU A 59 -12.03 -18.75 -13.58
N VAL A 60 -12.42 -18.05 -14.66
CA VAL A 60 -11.57 -17.02 -15.28
C VAL A 60 -11.28 -15.89 -14.29
N ALA A 61 -12.29 -15.40 -13.58
CA ALA A 61 -12.12 -14.36 -12.56
C ALA A 61 -11.18 -14.82 -11.43
N THR A 62 -11.27 -16.09 -11.02
CA THR A 62 -10.37 -16.67 -10.02
C THR A 62 -8.93 -16.76 -10.52
N PHE A 63 -8.73 -17.09 -11.78
CA PHE A 63 -7.40 -17.16 -12.40
C PHE A 63 -6.79 -15.76 -12.63
N ILE A 64 -7.62 -14.78 -12.99
CA ILE A 64 -7.21 -13.39 -13.21
C ILE A 64 -7.35 -12.58 -11.92
N ALA A 65 -7.73 -13.23 -10.79
CA ALA A 65 -7.96 -12.51 -9.54
C ALA A 65 -6.84 -11.48 -9.31
N ALA A 66 -7.20 -10.22 -9.42
CA ALA A 66 -6.30 -9.14 -9.12
C ALA A 66 -5.69 -9.39 -7.74
N PRO A 67 -4.40 -9.16 -7.53
CA PRO A 67 -3.81 -9.31 -6.23
C PRO A 67 -4.66 -8.54 -5.22
N THR A 68 -5.08 -9.20 -4.16
CA THR A 68 -5.89 -8.58 -3.11
C THR A 68 -5.03 -7.56 -2.39
N GLU A 69 -5.60 -6.40 -2.10
CA GLU A 69 -4.91 -5.40 -1.28
C GLU A 69 -4.56 -6.00 0.09
N ALA A 70 -3.36 -5.70 0.55
CA ALA A 70 -2.94 -6.05 1.90
C ALA A 70 -3.79 -5.26 2.90
N ILE A 71 -4.15 -5.88 4.01
CA ILE A 71 -4.80 -5.21 5.14
C ILE A 71 -3.75 -4.82 6.17
N GLU A 72 -4.14 -4.00 7.14
CA GLU A 72 -3.25 -3.55 8.22
C GLU A 72 -2.53 -4.71 8.91
N ASP A 73 -3.25 -5.78 9.26
CA ASP A 73 -2.68 -6.98 9.88
C ASP A 73 -1.58 -7.64 9.05
N ASP A 74 -1.69 -7.66 7.72
CA ASP A 74 -0.65 -8.19 6.84
C ASP A 74 0.64 -7.35 6.93
N MET A 75 0.53 -6.05 7.16
CA MET A 75 1.68 -5.16 7.28
C MET A 75 2.40 -5.32 8.61
N VAL A 76 1.65 -5.57 9.69
CA VAL A 76 2.18 -5.79 11.03
C VAL A 76 2.82 -7.19 11.17
N ASP A 77 2.17 -8.20 10.61
CA ASP A 77 2.58 -9.62 10.76
C ASP A 77 3.72 -10.06 9.82
N ARG A 78 4.34 -9.11 9.10
CA ARG A 78 5.45 -9.35 8.18
C ARG A 78 5.21 -10.41 7.10
N GLY A 79 3.96 -10.57 6.69
CA GLY A 79 3.62 -11.14 5.41
C GLY A 79 3.95 -12.60 5.18
N THR A 80 3.85 -13.46 6.16
CA THR A 80 4.09 -14.90 5.95
C THR A 80 2.92 -15.63 5.31
N THR A 81 1.73 -15.04 5.26
CA THR A 81 0.51 -15.76 4.92
C THR A 81 -0.04 -15.51 3.52
N ASN A 82 0.38 -14.46 2.82
CA ASN A 82 -0.21 -14.18 1.50
C ASN A 82 0.74 -13.46 0.52
N PRO A 83 1.56 -14.21 -0.24
CA PRO A 83 2.59 -13.62 -1.12
C PRO A 83 2.03 -12.83 -2.33
N ASN A 84 0.72 -12.88 -2.57
CA ASN A 84 0.07 -12.28 -3.74
C ASN A 84 -0.72 -11.00 -3.43
N ARG A 85 -0.46 -10.35 -2.29
CA ARG A 85 -1.10 -9.08 -1.94
C ARG A 85 -0.21 -7.90 -2.35
N TYR A 86 -0.83 -6.85 -2.89
CA TYR A 86 -0.14 -5.60 -3.14
C TYR A 86 -0.36 -4.63 -1.96
N VAL A 87 0.64 -3.82 -1.70
CA VAL A 87 0.57 -2.78 -0.67
C VAL A 87 0.14 -1.48 -1.34
N SER A 88 -1.04 -1.01 -1.02
CA SER A 88 -1.48 0.33 -1.44
C SER A 88 -0.83 1.42 -0.57
N PRO A 89 -0.78 2.67 -1.05
CA PRO A 89 -0.33 3.79 -0.21
C PRO A 89 -1.13 3.93 1.10
N GLU A 90 -2.40 3.54 1.09
CA GLU A 90 -3.29 3.63 2.26
C GLU A 90 -2.89 2.68 3.38
N VAL A 91 -2.42 1.49 3.04
CA VAL A 91 -1.97 0.51 4.05
C VAL A 91 -0.47 0.56 4.31
N ALA A 92 0.31 1.19 3.43
CA ALA A 92 1.76 1.31 3.61
C ALA A 92 2.14 2.00 4.93
N HIS A 93 1.33 2.95 5.39
CA HIS A 93 1.60 3.70 6.62
C HIS A 93 1.50 2.82 7.88
N PHE A 94 0.80 1.68 7.85
CA PHE A 94 0.76 0.74 8.98
C PHE A 94 2.06 -0.08 9.11
N HIS A 95 2.88 -0.13 8.05
CA HIS A 95 4.14 -0.86 8.11
C HIS A 95 5.09 -0.27 9.16
N PRO A 96 5.64 -1.08 10.09
CA PRO A 96 6.48 -0.58 11.18
C PRO A 96 7.77 0.11 10.72
N GLY A 97 8.21 -0.14 9.49
CA GLY A 97 9.37 0.52 8.88
C GLY A 97 9.09 1.89 8.24
N VAL A 98 7.82 2.33 8.21
CA VAL A 98 7.45 3.65 7.68
C VAL A 98 7.35 4.65 8.82
N ALA A 99 8.02 5.79 8.66
CA ALA A 99 7.91 6.88 9.63
C ALA A 99 6.47 7.41 9.69
N LYS A 100 5.92 7.52 10.88
CA LYS A 100 4.56 8.01 11.14
C LYS A 100 4.49 9.51 11.28
N VAL A 101 5.59 10.10 11.71
CA VAL A 101 5.76 11.54 11.86
C VAL A 101 7.14 11.91 11.33
N THR A 102 7.21 12.97 10.55
CA THR A 102 8.48 13.61 10.17
C THR A 102 8.36 15.11 10.34
N CYS A 103 9.42 15.74 10.78
CA CYS A 103 9.45 17.18 10.94
C CYS A 103 10.86 17.73 10.77
N LYS A 104 10.96 18.88 10.09
CA LYS A 104 12.10 19.76 10.15
C LYS A 104 11.65 21.06 10.80
N PHE A 105 12.34 21.49 11.85
CA PHE A 105 12.01 22.70 12.60
C PHE A 105 13.29 23.42 13.08
N GLU A 106 13.11 24.65 13.53
CA GLU A 106 14.15 25.47 14.14
C GLU A 106 13.72 25.85 15.57
N THR A 107 14.69 26.05 16.44
CA THR A 107 14.48 26.44 17.84
C THR A 107 15.11 27.77 18.19
N VAL A 108 15.92 28.36 17.32
CA VAL A 108 16.53 29.66 17.56
C VAL A 108 15.46 30.76 17.54
N GLY A 109 15.24 31.38 18.68
CA GLY A 109 14.24 32.43 18.86
C GLY A 109 12.83 31.87 19.03
N THR A 110 12.04 31.86 17.96
CA THR A 110 10.69 31.26 17.98
C THR A 110 10.73 29.88 17.36
N HIS A 111 10.28 28.86 18.11
CA HIS A 111 10.17 27.51 17.58
C HIS A 111 9.21 27.49 16.37
N ALA A 112 9.70 27.02 15.23
CA ALA A 112 8.93 27.04 13.99
C ALA A 112 9.11 25.75 13.16
N ILE A 113 8.00 25.20 12.68
CA ILE A 113 8.01 24.10 11.72
C ILE A 113 8.38 24.65 10.34
N ILE A 114 9.43 24.08 9.73
CA ILE A 114 9.83 24.38 8.35
C ILE A 114 9.08 23.48 7.38
N THR A 115 8.99 22.18 7.69
CA THR A 115 8.20 21.18 6.94
C THR A 115 7.88 20.00 7.84
N SER A 116 6.70 19.40 7.64
CA SER A 116 6.29 18.27 8.46
C SER A 116 5.31 17.35 7.77
N TYR A 117 5.22 16.13 8.27
CA TYR A 117 4.14 15.18 8.04
C TYR A 117 3.66 14.69 9.41
N ASN A 118 2.35 14.76 9.67
CA ASN A 118 1.68 14.36 10.91
C ASN A 118 2.21 15.05 12.19
N MET A 119 2.87 16.20 12.09
CA MET A 119 3.27 17.05 13.20
C MET A 119 2.29 18.21 13.30
N ALA A 120 1.68 18.41 14.46
CA ALA A 120 0.73 19.48 14.69
C ALA A 120 1.43 20.76 15.15
N THR A 121 2.26 20.67 16.19
CA THR A 121 2.98 21.84 16.74
C THR A 121 4.40 21.49 17.14
N VAL A 122 5.24 22.51 17.14
CA VAL A 122 6.52 22.55 17.83
C VAL A 122 6.53 23.84 18.65
N SER A 123 6.79 23.74 19.95
CA SER A 123 6.83 24.89 20.86
C SER A 123 8.01 24.78 21.81
N ASP A 124 8.38 25.91 22.43
CA ASP A 124 9.40 25.94 23.45
C ASP A 124 9.02 25.09 24.66
N GLY A 125 9.86 24.12 25.03
CA GLY A 125 9.69 23.26 26.20
C GLY A 125 10.06 23.91 27.53
N GLY A 126 10.51 25.19 27.50
CA GLY A 126 10.79 25.98 28.68
C GLY A 126 12.24 25.89 29.16
N ALA A 127 13.06 25.01 28.63
CA ALA A 127 14.49 24.95 28.86
C ALA A 127 15.28 25.04 27.55
N LEU A 128 16.49 25.54 27.60
CA LEU A 128 17.36 25.65 26.43
C LEU A 128 17.50 24.28 25.75
N GLY A 129 17.24 24.22 24.45
CA GLY A 129 17.31 22.99 23.65
C GLY A 129 16.11 22.05 23.78
N ASP A 130 15.13 22.36 24.61
CA ASP A 130 13.90 21.59 24.76
C ASP A 130 12.85 22.09 23.78
N SER A 131 12.16 21.15 23.11
CA SER A 131 11.06 21.43 22.20
C SER A 131 9.92 20.47 22.46
N ASP A 132 8.77 21.02 22.84
CA ASP A 132 7.55 20.21 22.93
C ASP A 132 6.93 20.04 21.55
N VAL A 133 6.79 18.79 21.13
CA VAL A 133 6.18 18.41 19.85
C VAL A 133 4.86 17.70 20.08
N THR A 134 3.85 18.04 19.28
CA THR A 134 2.55 17.35 19.29
C THR A 134 2.25 16.77 17.92
N PHE A 135 1.56 15.63 17.90
CA PHE A 135 1.21 14.94 16.67
C PHE A 135 -0.22 15.29 16.23
N THR A 136 -0.48 15.28 14.92
CA THR A 136 -1.83 15.47 14.39
C THR A 136 -2.67 14.20 14.59
N THR A 137 -2.05 13.04 14.39
CA THR A 137 -2.62 11.73 14.69
C THR A 137 -1.75 11.07 15.74
N ASP A 138 -2.35 10.70 16.85
CA ASP A 138 -1.67 10.10 17.99
C ASP A 138 -1.11 8.71 17.65
N PHE A 139 -0.04 8.32 18.34
CA PHE A 139 0.39 6.93 18.38
C PHE A 139 -0.56 6.09 19.23
N ALA A 140 -0.70 4.81 18.91
CA ALA A 140 -1.54 3.88 19.67
C ALA A 140 -1.01 3.65 21.12
N ASN A 141 0.29 3.88 21.32
CA ASN A 141 0.96 3.76 22.62
C ASN A 141 2.22 4.63 22.64
N THR A 142 2.91 4.66 23.77
CA THR A 142 4.14 5.44 23.97
C THR A 142 5.43 4.73 23.51
N ASN A 143 5.33 3.55 22.89
CA ASN A 143 6.49 2.75 22.46
C ASN A 143 6.96 3.14 21.04
N TYR A 144 7.01 4.43 20.74
CA TYR A 144 7.57 4.89 19.49
C TYR A 144 9.05 5.24 19.61
N VAL A 145 9.75 5.17 18.50
CA VAL A 145 11.19 5.42 18.40
C VAL A 145 11.43 6.71 17.63
N LEU A 146 12.34 7.53 18.12
CA LEU A 146 12.83 8.72 17.42
C LEU A 146 14.17 8.42 16.76
N ALA A 147 14.33 8.90 15.53
CA ALA A 147 15.63 9.15 14.94
C ALA A 147 15.65 10.59 14.42
N GLY A 148 16.79 11.24 14.57
CA GLY A 148 16.91 12.62 14.14
C GLY A 148 18.35 13.10 14.17
N GLY A 149 18.51 14.32 13.68
CA GLY A 149 19.78 15.05 13.71
C GLY A 149 19.51 16.54 13.71
N ALA A 150 20.44 17.28 14.25
CA ALA A 150 20.43 18.72 14.26
C ALA A 150 21.73 19.27 13.67
N ASP A 151 21.80 20.58 13.48
CA ASP A 151 22.97 21.21 12.90
C ASP A 151 24.23 20.99 13.77
N HIS A 152 25.39 20.83 13.11
CA HIS A 152 26.73 20.92 13.72
C HIS A 152 26.96 20.04 14.97
N ASN A 153 27.18 18.76 14.84
CA ASN A 153 27.58 17.90 15.96
C ASN A 153 26.62 17.96 17.16
N GLN A 154 25.32 18.05 16.86
CA GLN A 154 24.25 18.04 17.85
C GLN A 154 23.53 16.69 17.81
N LEU A 155 23.09 16.24 18.97
CA LEU A 155 22.31 15.02 19.16
C LEU A 155 20.88 15.37 19.50
N VAL A 156 19.97 14.53 19.01
CA VAL A 156 18.53 14.64 19.28
C VAL A 156 18.10 13.44 20.12
N SER A 157 17.38 13.69 21.18
CA SER A 157 16.82 12.64 22.07
C SER A 157 15.41 13.00 22.51
N VAL A 158 14.71 12.03 23.09
CA VAL A 158 13.39 12.21 23.73
C VAL A 158 13.54 11.91 25.21
N THR A 159 12.87 12.68 26.05
CA THR A 159 12.78 12.39 27.47
C THR A 159 11.65 11.40 27.74
N ASP A 160 11.95 10.24 28.30
CA ASP A 160 10.94 9.22 28.63
C ASP A 160 9.79 9.76 29.48
N ALA A 161 10.11 10.68 30.41
CA ALA A 161 9.12 11.25 31.31
C ALA A 161 8.07 12.14 30.63
N SER A 162 8.34 12.63 29.40
CA SER A 162 7.44 13.48 28.62
C SER A 162 6.72 12.72 27.50
N THR A 163 7.02 11.43 27.31
CA THR A 163 6.47 10.65 26.20
C THR A 163 4.99 10.37 26.42
N ALA A 164 4.15 10.83 25.52
CA ALA A 164 2.72 10.61 25.49
C ALA A 164 2.30 10.16 24.09
N THR A 165 1.12 9.59 23.92
CA THR A 165 0.62 9.16 22.60
C THR A 165 0.54 10.32 21.60
N GLY A 166 0.14 11.50 22.07
CA GLY A 166 -0.04 12.71 21.26
C GLY A 166 1.19 13.61 21.14
N GLY A 167 2.34 13.27 21.72
CA GLY A 167 3.54 14.11 21.66
C GLY A 167 4.61 13.75 22.67
N CYS A 168 5.69 14.50 22.63
CA CYS A 168 6.81 14.35 23.57
C CYS A 168 7.66 15.63 23.61
N THR A 169 8.59 15.69 24.56
CA THR A 169 9.66 16.69 24.56
C THR A 169 10.90 16.13 23.87
N VAL A 170 11.34 16.83 22.84
CA VAL A 170 12.58 16.56 22.11
C VAL A 170 13.68 17.43 22.70
N ILE A 171 14.81 16.82 23.03
CA ILE A 171 15.96 17.51 23.59
C ILE A 171 17.09 17.52 22.57
N ILE A 172 17.69 18.70 22.36
CA ILE A 172 18.83 18.90 21.48
C ILE A 172 20.04 19.22 22.34
N THR A 173 21.10 18.43 22.18
CA THR A 173 22.34 18.58 22.94
C THR A 173 23.56 18.65 22.03
N THR A 174 24.60 19.31 22.45
CA THR A 174 25.89 19.26 21.76
C THR A 174 26.55 17.89 21.96
N GLY A 175 27.01 17.25 20.89
CA GLY A 175 27.66 15.94 20.95
C GLY A 175 28.96 15.90 21.73
N SER A 176 29.64 17.06 21.95
CA SER A 176 30.92 17.13 22.64
C SER A 176 30.82 17.36 24.15
N SER A 177 29.77 18.05 24.63
CA SER A 177 29.62 18.40 26.04
C SER A 177 28.34 17.89 26.69
N GLY A 178 27.38 17.43 25.90
CA GLY A 178 26.04 17.07 26.37
C GLY A 178 25.20 18.26 26.85
N ALA A 179 25.68 19.49 26.65
CA ALA A 179 24.91 20.68 27.01
C ALA A 179 23.73 20.87 26.06
N THR A 180 22.57 21.22 26.57
CA THR A 180 21.39 21.57 25.77
C THR A 180 21.64 22.86 24.99
N VAL A 181 21.10 22.93 23.76
CA VAL A 181 21.37 24.03 22.84
C VAL A 181 20.23 24.19 21.82
N ASP A 182 19.93 25.46 21.49
CA ASP A 182 19.05 25.76 20.38
C ASP A 182 19.78 25.58 19.05
N THR A 183 19.03 25.21 18.01
CA THR A 183 19.54 24.92 16.68
C THR A 183 18.73 25.62 15.57
N ALA A 184 19.40 26.04 14.51
CA ALA A 184 18.77 26.61 13.34
C ALA A 184 18.10 25.53 12.45
N GLY A 185 18.38 24.24 12.69
CA GLY A 185 17.77 23.15 11.97
C GLY A 185 17.83 21.83 12.72
N CYS A 186 16.67 21.29 13.02
CA CYS A 186 16.49 19.96 13.57
C CYS A 186 15.57 19.16 12.63
N SER A 187 15.96 17.94 12.31
CA SER A 187 15.17 17.00 11.52
C SER A 187 14.93 15.74 12.30
N ILE A 188 13.67 15.38 12.48
CA ILE A 188 13.26 14.22 13.27
C ILE A 188 12.26 13.36 12.53
N ALA A 189 12.24 12.08 12.84
CA ALA A 189 11.24 11.14 12.41
C ALA A 189 10.89 10.17 13.54
N PHE A 190 9.62 9.76 13.60
CA PHE A 190 9.13 8.84 14.61
C PHE A 190 8.52 7.60 13.93
N TRP A 191 8.79 6.45 14.50
CA TRP A 191 8.26 5.15 14.12
C TRP A 191 7.54 4.52 15.29
N GLY A 192 6.40 3.92 15.03
CA GLY A 192 5.56 3.26 16.04
C GLY A 192 4.25 2.79 15.41
N THR A 193 3.30 2.40 16.24
CA THR A 193 1.95 2.03 15.81
C THR A 193 1.03 3.24 15.96
N GLN A 194 0.31 3.57 14.90
CA GLN A 194 -0.76 4.59 14.90
C GLN A 194 -2.10 3.95 14.65
#